data_d9a2d2ad0a08d8f6142cd90657484d95
#
_entry.id   d9a2d2ad0a08d8f6142cd90657484d95
#
_cell.length_a   1.000
_cell.length_b   1.000
_cell.length_c   1.000
_cell.angle_alpha   90.00
_cell.angle_beta   90.00
_cell.angle_gamma   90.00
#
_symmetry.space_group_name_H-M   'P 1'
#
loop_
_entity.id
_entity.type
_entity.pdbx_description
1 polymer ?
#
loop_
_entity_poly.entity_id
_entity_poly.type
_entity_poly.pdbx_seq_one_letter_code
_entity_poly.pdbx_strand_id
1 'polypeptide(L)'
;KELDADFSKQCLDAATTAWNAALKHPEIYAYDNFTGSGPYDDLSLSDEFYWAAAELFISTGDEQYLTVVKESKHFLETPTANNKTDGDIFWQYTAPLGTLSLAVIPNNLDESNKQLAKQNIVLTASKYQDQVTKQGYQIPYFVEEYPWGSNSNLVNRGIFLIYANDFTGELEYLKTAAKSLDYLLG
;
A
#
# COMPACT_ATOMS: atom_id res chain seq x y z
N LYS A 1 17.57 -10.71 -7.04
CA LYS A 1 19.00 -11.01 -6.84
C LYS A 1 19.34 -12.48 -7.19
N GLU A 2 18.53 -13.43 -6.77
CA GLU A 2 18.81 -14.86 -6.98
C GLU A 2 18.57 -15.33 -8.42
N LEU A 3 17.61 -14.71 -9.13
CA LEU A 3 17.26 -15.09 -10.49
C LEU A 3 18.15 -14.44 -11.54
N ASP A 4 18.48 -13.15 -11.38
CA ASP A 4 19.33 -12.38 -12.29
C ASP A 4 20.02 -11.25 -11.50
N ALA A 5 21.29 -11.44 -11.20
CA ALA A 5 22.07 -10.51 -10.40
C ALA A 5 22.38 -9.20 -11.17
N ASP A 6 22.63 -9.29 -12.47
CA ASP A 6 22.99 -8.13 -13.29
C ASP A 6 21.75 -7.23 -13.51
N PHE A 7 20.61 -7.82 -13.81
CA PHE A 7 19.34 -7.09 -13.93
C PHE A 7 18.91 -6.47 -12.59
N SER A 8 19.04 -7.22 -11.49
CA SER A 8 18.76 -6.70 -10.15
C SER A 8 19.63 -5.48 -9.81
N LYS A 9 20.92 -5.52 -10.19
CA LYS A 9 21.81 -4.38 -10.01
C LYS A 9 21.38 -3.18 -10.85
N GLN A 10 21.03 -3.39 -12.11
CA GLN A 10 20.53 -2.32 -13.00
C GLN A 10 19.29 -1.66 -12.44
N CYS A 11 18.32 -2.44 -11.92
CA CYS A 11 17.12 -1.92 -11.29
C CYS A 11 17.44 -1.07 -10.05
N LEU A 12 18.35 -1.53 -9.20
CA LEU A 12 18.74 -0.78 -8.00
C LEU A 12 19.49 0.52 -8.34
N ASP A 13 20.40 0.48 -9.31
CA ASP A 13 21.13 1.67 -9.79
C ASP A 13 20.12 2.71 -10.37
N ALA A 14 19.14 2.27 -11.13
CA ALA A 14 18.07 3.13 -11.66
C ALA A 14 17.19 3.72 -10.55
N ALA A 15 16.77 2.90 -9.58
CA ALA A 15 15.96 3.34 -8.43
C ALA A 15 16.72 4.38 -7.58
N THR A 16 17.99 4.14 -7.31
CA THR A 16 18.85 5.09 -6.57
C THR A 16 19.02 6.41 -7.34
N THR A 17 19.17 6.33 -8.66
CA THR A 17 19.25 7.52 -9.52
C THR A 17 17.96 8.33 -9.48
N ALA A 18 16.81 7.65 -9.59
CA ALA A 18 15.48 8.28 -9.50
C ALA A 18 15.24 8.93 -8.13
N TRP A 19 15.60 8.24 -7.04
CA TRP A 19 15.55 8.76 -5.68
C TRP A 19 16.34 10.06 -5.54
N ASN A 20 17.58 10.06 -6.00
CA ASN A 20 18.45 11.25 -5.94
C ASN A 20 17.94 12.42 -6.79
N ALA A 21 17.25 12.12 -7.89
CA ALA A 21 16.58 13.14 -8.70
C ALA A 21 15.34 13.70 -7.97
N ALA A 22 14.52 12.85 -7.36
CA ALA A 22 13.37 13.26 -6.58
C ALA A 22 13.75 14.16 -5.38
N LEU A 23 14.83 13.82 -4.67
CA LEU A 23 15.33 14.67 -3.58
C LEU A 23 15.77 16.07 -4.03
N LYS A 24 16.20 16.23 -5.28
CA LYS A 24 16.54 17.57 -5.85
C LYS A 24 15.32 18.36 -6.25
N HIS A 25 14.19 17.70 -6.45
CA HIS A 25 12.96 18.27 -6.96
C HIS A 25 11.74 17.75 -6.18
N PRO A 26 11.69 17.93 -4.85
CA PRO A 26 10.72 17.26 -3.97
C PRO A 26 9.29 17.78 -4.10
N GLU A 27 9.08 18.88 -4.83
CA GLU A 27 7.78 19.55 -4.98
C GLU A 27 7.35 19.69 -6.45
N ILE A 28 7.76 18.78 -7.32
CA ILE A 28 7.24 18.73 -8.69
C ILE A 28 6.00 17.83 -8.69
N TYR A 29 4.84 18.46 -8.66
CA TYR A 29 3.54 17.79 -8.61
C TYR A 29 2.99 17.49 -10.00
N ALA A 30 2.17 16.44 -10.09
CA ALA A 30 1.33 16.19 -11.25
C ALA A 30 0.08 17.08 -11.16
N TYR A 31 0.01 18.12 -11.99
CA TYR A 31 -1.13 19.04 -12.03
C TYR A 31 -2.20 18.57 -13.01
N ASP A 32 -3.46 18.96 -12.73
CA ASP A 32 -4.60 18.78 -13.61
C ASP A 32 -4.50 19.71 -14.86
N ASN A 33 -3.64 19.36 -15.79
CA ASN A 33 -3.48 20.08 -17.07
C ASN A 33 -3.70 19.19 -18.29
N PHE A 34 -4.32 18.03 -18.09
CA PHE A 34 -4.61 17.07 -19.13
C PHE A 34 -5.97 17.36 -19.80
N THR A 35 -6.00 17.34 -21.12
CA THR A 35 -7.25 17.41 -21.89
C THR A 35 -7.49 16.06 -22.57
N GLY A 36 -8.69 15.47 -22.35
CA GLY A 36 -9.18 14.29 -23.07
C GLY A 36 -9.18 12.97 -22.33
N SER A 37 -8.42 12.79 -21.26
CA SER A 37 -8.56 11.72 -20.27
C SER A 37 -8.68 12.33 -18.88
N GLY A 38 -9.20 11.61 -17.88
CA GLY A 38 -9.24 12.12 -16.51
C GLY A 38 -7.84 12.53 -16.04
N PRO A 39 -7.70 13.60 -15.26
CA PRO A 39 -6.43 13.96 -14.66
C PRO A 39 -6.02 12.87 -13.67
N TYR A 40 -4.74 12.56 -13.62
CA TYR A 40 -4.11 11.77 -12.56
C TYR A 40 -3.19 12.71 -11.80
N ASP A 41 -3.78 13.80 -11.32
CA ASP A 41 -3.09 14.81 -10.52
C ASP A 41 -2.76 14.28 -9.14
N ASP A 42 -1.67 14.78 -8.59
CA ASP A 42 -1.28 14.58 -7.22
C ASP A 42 -0.61 15.83 -6.66
N LEU A 43 -1.04 16.26 -5.47
CA LEU A 43 -0.55 17.42 -4.77
C LEU A 43 0.17 17.05 -3.45
N SER A 44 0.37 15.76 -3.20
CA SER A 44 1.13 15.21 -2.09
C SER A 44 2.10 14.17 -2.62
N LEU A 45 3.36 14.27 -2.29
CA LEU A 45 4.40 13.31 -2.68
C LEU A 45 5.03 12.62 -1.47
N SER A 46 4.50 12.89 -0.28
CA SER A 46 5.08 12.38 0.97
C SER A 46 4.91 10.88 1.15
N ASP A 47 3.88 10.32 0.59
CA ASP A 47 3.58 8.90 0.63
C ASP A 47 4.39 8.12 -0.42
N GLU A 48 4.67 8.68 -1.60
CA GLU A 48 5.60 8.12 -2.58
C GLU A 48 7.03 8.11 -2.02
N PHE A 49 7.47 9.20 -1.37
CA PHE A 49 8.77 9.23 -0.70
C PHE A 49 8.88 8.17 0.40
N TYR A 50 7.82 7.99 1.19
CA TYR A 50 7.79 6.95 2.21
C TYR A 50 7.88 5.54 1.60
N TRP A 51 7.07 5.23 0.59
CA TRP A 51 7.09 3.92 -0.06
C TRP A 51 8.42 3.67 -0.75
N ALA A 52 8.93 4.63 -1.53
CA ALA A 52 10.24 4.50 -2.20
C ALA A 52 11.38 4.30 -1.20
N ALA A 53 11.38 5.02 -0.07
CA ALA A 53 12.37 4.83 0.99
C ALA A 53 12.26 3.44 1.63
N ALA A 54 11.04 2.93 1.86
CA ALA A 54 10.83 1.57 2.38
C ALA A 54 11.41 0.50 1.44
N GLU A 55 11.14 0.59 0.13
CA GLU A 55 11.65 -0.34 -0.87
C GLU A 55 13.18 -0.28 -1.00
N LEU A 56 13.77 0.92 -0.97
CA LEU A 56 15.21 1.11 -1.00
C LEU A 56 15.88 0.58 0.28
N PHE A 57 15.28 0.82 1.46
CA PHE A 57 15.76 0.25 2.71
C PHE A 57 15.74 -1.29 2.69
N ILE A 58 14.62 -1.90 2.28
CA ILE A 58 14.48 -3.36 2.16
C ILE A 58 15.54 -3.93 1.20
N SER A 59 15.79 -3.23 0.10
CA SER A 59 16.71 -3.69 -0.96
C SER A 59 18.18 -3.56 -0.59
N THR A 60 18.56 -2.54 0.18
CA THR A 60 19.96 -2.17 0.47
C THR A 60 20.37 -2.41 1.92
N GLY A 61 19.44 -2.27 2.87
CA GLY A 61 19.74 -2.23 4.31
C GLY A 61 20.37 -0.90 4.77
N ASP A 62 20.39 0.15 3.93
CA ASP A 62 21.05 1.41 4.23
C ASP A 62 20.23 2.26 5.20
N GLU A 63 20.87 2.71 6.28
CA GLU A 63 20.26 3.53 7.35
C GLU A 63 19.73 4.88 6.87
N GLN A 64 20.27 5.44 5.77
CA GLN A 64 19.74 6.69 5.24
C GLN A 64 18.26 6.57 4.84
N TYR A 65 17.88 5.44 4.24
CA TYR A 65 16.48 5.19 3.86
C TYR A 65 15.63 4.86 5.08
N LEU A 66 16.18 4.11 6.04
CA LEU A 66 15.48 3.82 7.31
C LEU A 66 15.14 5.10 8.08
N THR A 67 16.03 6.08 8.07
CA THR A 67 15.80 7.39 8.68
C THR A 67 14.58 8.07 8.03
N VAL A 68 14.53 8.13 6.69
CA VAL A 68 13.39 8.70 5.98
C VAL A 68 12.08 7.95 6.29
N VAL A 69 12.14 6.61 6.33
CA VAL A 69 10.98 5.78 6.70
C VAL A 69 10.46 6.15 8.09
N LYS A 70 11.34 6.18 9.11
CA LYS A 70 10.95 6.42 10.51
C LYS A 70 10.49 7.86 10.78
N GLU A 71 11.03 8.84 10.07
CA GLU A 71 10.66 10.25 10.22
C GLU A 71 9.41 10.63 9.41
N SER A 72 8.96 9.75 8.50
CA SER A 72 7.76 10.00 7.71
C SER A 72 6.50 10.05 8.60
N LYS A 73 5.61 11.01 8.31
CA LYS A 73 4.26 11.02 8.90
C LYS A 73 3.44 9.77 8.57
N HIS A 74 3.84 9.03 7.52
CA HIS A 74 3.21 7.80 7.06
C HIS A 74 3.81 6.55 7.68
N PHE A 75 4.71 6.68 8.67
CA PHE A 75 5.37 5.52 9.24
C PHE A 75 4.36 4.48 9.77
N LEU A 76 4.40 3.29 9.19
CA LEU A 76 3.51 2.15 9.46
C LEU A 76 2.01 2.44 9.27
N GLU A 77 1.68 3.43 8.43
CA GLU A 77 0.31 3.76 8.08
C GLU A 77 -0.34 2.63 7.25
N THR A 78 -1.63 2.42 7.49
CA THR A 78 -2.47 1.46 6.77
C THR A 78 -3.77 2.14 6.35
N PRO A 79 -4.54 1.58 5.38
CA PRO A 79 -5.80 2.16 4.95
C PRO A 79 -6.79 2.38 6.09
N THR A 80 -7.58 3.43 6.01
CA THR A 80 -8.55 3.80 7.06
C THR A 80 -9.79 2.93 7.08
N ALA A 81 -9.98 2.07 6.07
CA ALA A 81 -11.12 1.18 5.90
C ALA A 81 -12.47 1.93 5.77
N ASN A 82 -12.46 3.10 5.16
CA ASN A 82 -13.66 3.81 4.74
C ASN A 82 -13.79 3.77 3.20
N ASN A 83 -14.92 4.20 2.65
CA ASN A 83 -15.16 4.17 1.20
C ASN A 83 -14.68 5.44 0.47
N LYS A 84 -13.99 6.32 1.14
CA LYS A 84 -13.45 7.51 0.51
C LYS A 84 -12.17 7.17 -0.24
N THR A 85 -11.92 7.86 -1.33
CA THR A 85 -10.72 7.66 -2.15
C THR A 85 -9.44 7.85 -1.37
N ASP A 86 -9.43 8.73 -0.37
CA ASP A 86 -8.33 8.97 0.55
C ASP A 86 -8.17 7.89 1.65
N GLY A 87 -9.04 6.90 1.68
CA GLY A 87 -9.03 5.83 2.66
C GLY A 87 -8.55 4.47 2.15
N ASP A 88 -8.39 4.31 0.84
CA ASP A 88 -7.92 3.09 0.18
C ASP A 88 -6.63 3.38 -0.60
N ILE A 89 -5.89 2.32 -0.98
CA ILE A 89 -4.72 2.46 -1.85
C ILE A 89 -5.17 2.85 -3.26
N PHE A 90 -4.61 3.93 -3.76
CA PHE A 90 -4.79 4.39 -5.14
C PHE A 90 -3.61 5.31 -5.52
N TRP A 91 -3.62 5.96 -6.70
CA TRP A 91 -2.45 6.71 -7.19
C TRP A 91 -2.05 7.91 -6.31
N GLN A 92 -2.99 8.52 -5.59
CA GLN A 92 -2.73 9.63 -4.65
C GLN A 92 -2.50 9.17 -3.20
N TYR A 93 -2.51 7.87 -2.93
CA TYR A 93 -2.30 7.34 -1.58
C TYR A 93 -1.60 5.98 -1.62
N THR A 94 -0.30 6.00 -1.64
CA THR A 94 0.58 4.83 -1.80
C THR A 94 1.27 4.39 -0.50
N ALA A 95 1.22 5.20 0.57
CA ALA A 95 1.88 4.90 1.84
C ALA A 95 1.65 3.48 2.37
N PRO A 96 0.41 2.93 2.35
CA PRO A 96 0.17 1.58 2.85
C PRO A 96 0.97 0.48 2.15
N LEU A 97 1.43 0.71 0.90
CA LEU A 97 2.29 -0.23 0.18
C LEU A 97 3.66 -0.33 0.84
N GLY A 98 4.24 0.79 1.29
CA GLY A 98 5.50 0.80 2.03
C GLY A 98 5.38 0.06 3.36
N THR A 99 4.29 0.25 4.10
CA THR A 99 4.01 -0.48 5.34
C THR A 99 3.86 -1.98 5.08
N LEU A 100 3.15 -2.36 4.03
CA LEU A 100 2.97 -3.75 3.64
C LEU A 100 4.32 -4.41 3.30
N SER A 101 5.15 -3.76 2.49
CA SER A 101 6.49 -4.25 2.15
C SER A 101 7.37 -4.44 3.39
N LEU A 102 7.37 -3.48 4.33
CA LEU A 102 8.12 -3.57 5.58
C LEU A 102 7.65 -4.72 6.49
N ALA A 103 6.34 -5.04 6.46
CA ALA A 103 5.78 -6.12 7.26
C ALA A 103 6.07 -7.51 6.69
N VAL A 104 6.16 -7.64 5.36
CA VAL A 104 6.14 -8.92 4.64
C VAL A 104 7.52 -9.34 4.16
N ILE A 105 8.29 -8.40 3.58
CA ILE A 105 9.58 -8.72 2.98
C ILE A 105 10.68 -8.73 4.05
N PRO A 106 11.58 -9.73 4.06
CA PRO A 106 12.70 -9.77 5.01
C PRO A 106 13.55 -8.48 4.92
N ASN A 107 13.74 -7.82 6.05
CA ASN A 107 14.48 -6.57 6.16
C ASN A 107 15.05 -6.38 7.57
N ASN A 108 15.82 -5.30 7.78
CA ASN A 108 16.50 -4.99 9.04
C ASN A 108 15.72 -4.00 9.94
N LEU A 109 14.43 -3.73 9.68
CA LEU A 109 13.58 -2.98 10.61
C LEU A 109 13.56 -3.72 11.96
N ASP A 110 13.54 -3.00 13.05
CA ASP A 110 13.47 -3.62 14.39
C ASP A 110 12.18 -4.44 14.56
N GLU A 111 12.27 -5.52 15.31
CA GLU A 111 11.19 -6.51 15.41
C GLU A 111 9.91 -5.92 16.01
N SER A 112 10.03 -4.96 16.93
CA SER A 112 8.86 -4.28 17.51
C SER A 112 8.06 -3.51 16.45
N ASN A 113 8.73 -2.82 15.54
CA ASN A 113 8.08 -2.10 14.44
C ASN A 113 7.53 -3.05 13.36
N LYS A 114 8.21 -4.18 13.08
CA LYS A 114 7.61 -5.21 12.20
C LYS A 114 6.32 -5.77 12.78
N GLN A 115 6.30 -6.07 14.08
CA GLN A 115 5.10 -6.56 14.75
C GLN A 115 3.99 -5.50 14.73
N LEU A 116 4.33 -4.23 14.97
CA LEU A 116 3.37 -3.13 14.88
C LEU A 116 2.78 -2.99 13.47
N ALA A 117 3.62 -3.09 12.41
CA ALA A 117 3.15 -3.08 11.03
C ALA A 117 2.13 -4.19 10.76
N LYS A 118 2.45 -5.43 11.19
CA LYS A 118 1.53 -6.58 11.07
C LYS A 118 0.22 -6.35 11.83
N GLN A 119 0.31 -5.82 13.06
CA GLN A 119 -0.88 -5.49 13.86
C GLN A 119 -1.76 -4.44 13.17
N ASN A 120 -1.18 -3.40 12.58
CA ASN A 120 -1.93 -2.38 11.85
C ASN A 120 -2.62 -2.96 10.62
N ILE A 121 -1.97 -3.87 9.88
CA ILE A 121 -2.56 -4.59 8.75
C ILE A 121 -3.76 -5.44 9.21
N VAL A 122 -3.59 -6.21 10.28
CA VAL A 122 -4.68 -7.04 10.85
C VAL A 122 -5.83 -6.18 11.35
N LEU A 123 -5.54 -5.05 11.99
CA LEU A 123 -6.57 -4.10 12.46
C LEU A 123 -7.37 -3.52 11.28
N THR A 124 -6.71 -3.17 10.18
CA THR A 124 -7.39 -2.71 8.96
C THR A 124 -8.26 -3.82 8.36
N ALA A 125 -7.73 -5.04 8.26
CA ALA A 125 -8.48 -6.19 7.75
C ALA A 125 -9.71 -6.51 8.63
N SER A 126 -9.59 -6.37 9.95
CA SER A 126 -10.73 -6.53 10.88
C SER A 126 -11.84 -5.51 10.59
N LYS A 127 -11.48 -4.24 10.35
CA LYS A 127 -12.46 -3.21 9.95
C LYS A 127 -13.13 -3.53 8.62
N TYR A 128 -12.40 -4.08 7.65
CA TYR A 128 -12.98 -4.56 6.40
C TYR A 128 -13.93 -5.72 6.63
N GLN A 129 -13.55 -6.67 7.48
CA GLN A 129 -14.40 -7.80 7.85
C GLN A 129 -15.72 -7.36 8.51
N ASP A 130 -15.68 -6.34 9.36
CA ASP A 130 -16.86 -5.75 10.01
C ASP A 130 -17.85 -5.13 9.01
N GLN A 131 -17.39 -4.75 7.81
CA GLN A 131 -18.28 -4.20 6.78
C GLN A 131 -19.08 -5.30 6.06
N VAL A 132 -18.52 -6.51 5.94
CA VAL A 132 -19.10 -7.62 5.17
C VAL A 132 -20.52 -7.96 5.59
N THR A 133 -20.79 -7.97 6.89
CA THR A 133 -22.11 -8.34 7.44
C THR A 133 -23.15 -7.24 7.31
N LYS A 134 -22.75 -6.03 6.90
CA LYS A 134 -23.60 -4.83 6.86
C LYS A 134 -24.24 -4.59 5.50
N GLN A 135 -24.00 -5.47 4.53
CA GLN A 135 -24.50 -5.29 3.18
C GLN A 135 -24.79 -6.61 2.43
N GLY A 136 -25.66 -6.52 1.41
CA GLY A 136 -26.20 -7.69 0.73
C GLY A 136 -25.20 -8.52 -0.05
N TYR A 137 -24.20 -7.91 -0.68
CA TYR A 137 -23.14 -8.62 -1.44
C TYR A 137 -22.09 -9.28 -0.55
N GLN A 138 -22.07 -9.01 0.74
CA GLN A 138 -21.11 -9.56 1.69
C GLN A 138 -19.64 -9.33 1.27
N ILE A 139 -19.35 -8.16 0.72
CA ILE A 139 -18.02 -7.70 0.37
C ILE A 139 -17.58 -6.59 1.32
N PRO A 140 -16.27 -6.34 1.51
CA PRO A 140 -15.76 -5.33 2.43
C PRO A 140 -15.80 -3.92 1.82
N TYR A 141 -16.98 -3.50 1.33
CA TYR A 141 -17.17 -2.19 0.70
C TYR A 141 -18.62 -1.73 0.90
N PHE A 142 -18.86 -0.51 1.39
CA PHE A 142 -20.20 0.01 1.58
C PHE A 142 -20.87 0.38 0.26
N VAL A 143 -22.18 0.14 0.14
CA VAL A 143 -22.95 0.36 -1.10
C VAL A 143 -23.17 1.83 -1.42
N GLU A 144 -23.11 2.71 -0.42
CA GLU A 144 -23.51 4.11 -0.57
C GLU A 144 -22.56 4.96 -1.39
N GLU A 145 -21.29 4.54 -1.51
CA GLU A 145 -20.26 5.37 -2.13
C GLU A 145 -19.28 4.53 -2.99
N TYR A 146 -19.72 4.11 -4.17
CA TYR A 146 -18.81 3.52 -5.15
C TYR A 146 -18.18 4.62 -6.01
N PRO A 147 -16.91 4.99 -5.81
CA PRO A 147 -16.24 5.93 -6.68
C PRO A 147 -15.93 5.28 -8.04
N TRP A 148 -15.58 6.09 -9.01
CA TRP A 148 -15.01 5.59 -10.25
C TRP A 148 -13.77 4.73 -9.96
N GLY A 149 -13.69 3.55 -10.58
CA GLY A 149 -12.58 2.63 -10.34
C GLY A 149 -12.65 1.83 -9.04
N SER A 150 -13.80 1.80 -8.33
CA SER A 150 -14.00 1.09 -7.05
C SER A 150 -13.59 -0.38 -7.06
N ASN A 151 -13.57 -1.05 -8.21
CA ASN A 151 -13.09 -2.42 -8.33
C ASN A 151 -11.61 -2.56 -7.90
N SER A 152 -10.77 -1.57 -8.20
CA SER A 152 -9.37 -1.58 -7.74
C SER A 152 -9.27 -1.45 -6.23
N ASN A 153 -10.11 -0.60 -5.61
CA ASN A 153 -10.15 -0.45 -4.16
C ASN A 153 -10.55 -1.77 -3.48
N LEU A 154 -11.55 -2.46 -4.04
CA LEU A 154 -12.00 -3.74 -3.51
C LEU A 154 -10.90 -4.81 -3.57
N VAL A 155 -10.13 -4.88 -4.68
CA VAL A 155 -8.99 -5.80 -4.82
C VAL A 155 -7.88 -5.43 -3.83
N ASN A 156 -7.58 -4.15 -3.67
CA ASN A 156 -6.57 -3.68 -2.72
C ASN A 156 -6.93 -4.04 -1.27
N ARG A 157 -8.22 -3.97 -0.89
CA ARG A 157 -8.70 -4.48 0.41
C ARG A 157 -8.48 -5.98 0.54
N GLY A 158 -8.67 -6.73 -0.56
CA GLY A 158 -8.39 -8.16 -0.63
C GLY A 158 -6.93 -8.49 -0.28
N ILE A 159 -5.96 -7.68 -0.70
CA ILE A 159 -4.54 -7.85 -0.35
C ILE A 159 -4.34 -7.81 1.17
N PHE A 160 -4.90 -6.82 1.85
CA PHE A 160 -4.80 -6.70 3.30
C PHE A 160 -5.47 -7.89 4.03
N LEU A 161 -6.61 -8.36 3.53
CA LEU A 161 -7.29 -9.53 4.07
C LEU A 161 -6.44 -10.80 3.93
N ILE A 162 -5.79 -11.01 2.78
CA ILE A 162 -4.91 -12.17 2.56
C ILE A 162 -3.74 -12.14 3.53
N TYR A 163 -3.05 -11.01 3.69
CA TYR A 163 -1.94 -10.93 4.64
C TYR A 163 -2.40 -11.01 6.11
N ALA A 164 -3.59 -10.52 6.44
CA ALA A 164 -4.14 -10.75 7.78
C ALA A 164 -4.38 -12.23 8.06
N ASN A 165 -4.86 -13.00 7.07
CA ASN A 165 -4.92 -14.46 7.18
C ASN A 165 -3.54 -15.09 7.39
N ASP A 166 -2.53 -14.67 6.61
CA ASP A 166 -1.16 -15.19 6.74
C ASP A 166 -0.56 -14.92 8.13
N PHE A 167 -0.89 -13.77 8.74
CA PHE A 167 -0.37 -13.40 10.07
C PHE A 167 -1.12 -14.03 11.23
N THR A 168 -2.42 -14.33 11.07
CA THR A 168 -3.29 -14.79 12.16
C THR A 168 -3.73 -16.25 12.04
N GLY A 169 -3.77 -16.80 10.82
CA GLY A 169 -4.38 -18.08 10.50
C GLY A 169 -5.91 -18.05 10.41
N GLU A 170 -6.55 -16.88 10.53
CA GLU A 170 -8.01 -16.73 10.51
C GLU A 170 -8.57 -16.83 9.09
N LEU A 171 -9.19 -17.94 8.74
CA LEU A 171 -9.71 -18.23 7.41
C LEU A 171 -10.84 -17.31 6.94
N GLU A 172 -11.52 -16.60 7.83
CA GLU A 172 -12.59 -15.67 7.45
C GLU A 172 -12.06 -14.49 6.63
N TYR A 173 -10.84 -14.04 6.88
CA TYR A 173 -10.17 -13.03 6.04
C TYR A 173 -9.99 -13.53 4.60
N LEU A 174 -9.50 -14.75 4.44
CA LEU A 174 -9.30 -15.34 3.10
C LEU A 174 -10.63 -15.55 2.37
N LYS A 175 -11.68 -16.00 3.06
CA LYS A 175 -13.02 -16.14 2.48
C LYS A 175 -13.58 -14.79 2.01
N THR A 176 -13.37 -13.72 2.76
CA THR A 176 -13.81 -12.38 2.37
C THR A 176 -13.03 -11.87 1.15
N ALA A 177 -11.72 -12.11 1.09
CA ALA A 177 -10.94 -11.78 -0.09
C ALA A 177 -11.42 -12.54 -1.34
N ALA A 178 -11.73 -13.84 -1.19
CA ALA A 178 -12.29 -14.66 -2.27
C ALA A 178 -13.66 -14.12 -2.75
N LYS A 179 -14.58 -13.78 -1.83
CA LYS A 179 -15.87 -13.17 -2.18
C LYS A 179 -15.71 -11.84 -2.93
N SER A 180 -14.70 -11.05 -2.58
CA SER A 180 -14.39 -9.80 -3.27
C SER A 180 -13.98 -10.07 -4.74
N LEU A 181 -13.19 -11.12 -4.97
CA LEU A 181 -12.83 -11.55 -6.32
C LEU A 181 -14.05 -12.12 -7.09
N ASP A 182 -14.87 -12.95 -6.45
CA ASP A 182 -16.09 -13.50 -7.03
C ASP A 182 -17.05 -12.38 -7.47
N TYR A 183 -17.20 -11.34 -6.65
CA TYR A 183 -18.00 -10.16 -7.01
C TYR A 183 -17.51 -9.46 -8.27
N LEU A 184 -16.21 -9.40 -8.50
CA LEU A 184 -15.63 -8.78 -9.70
C LEU A 184 -15.78 -9.64 -10.97
N LEU A 185 -15.83 -10.95 -10.78
CA LEU A 185 -15.96 -11.91 -11.90
C LEU A 185 -17.43 -12.17 -12.29
N GLY A 186 -18.40 -11.79 -11.49
CA GLY A 186 -19.83 -12.02 -11.68
C GLY A 186 -20.28 -13.33 -11.09
#